data_629c2dddcf0bb021dac35f829c4c2bf2
#
_entry.id   629c2dddcf0bb021dac35f829c4c2bf2
#
_cell.length_a   1.000
_cell.length_b   1.000
_cell.length_c   1.000
_cell.angle_alpha   90.00
_cell.angle_beta   90.00
_cell.angle_gamma   90.00
#
_symmetry.space_group_name_H-M   'P 1'
#
loop_
_entity.id
_entity.type
_entity.pdbx_description
1 polymer ?
#
loop_
_entity_poly.entity_id
_entity_poly.type
_entity_poly.pdbx_seq_one_letter_code
_entity_poly.pdbx_strand_id
1 'polypeptide(L)'
;PYEKIFSGVEDKELHRGRIEQLLNLAQYEDFASLYQFANMKQRRFLDLYFMHYEIGIVKTCLRNGAGRREAAQDLSGFKEFFDRHSSVDLAQLSQCRSIDEVISGLKGTIYYSPLESLRQKGQAVLPTCETAVDMLYFKTVWKIKEKYLSGQEKKDLTQCFGTRMDMLNLQWICRAKKYYHLPEGEIYAMIIPISLHLKKTEIRAMAQAEDVEQVYALIRNSWYGRLDLGNLEKGQSLEEPCREVIDRIYELTSRKEPYSASVLNSYLYFKEREIEKIITTIERIRYGV
;
A
#
# COMPACT_ATOMS: atom_id res chain seq x y z
N PRO A 1 -22.16 -9.80 5.35
CA PRO A 1 -21.28 -9.13 6.33
C PRO A 1 -21.44 -7.61 6.29
N TYR A 2 -21.67 -7.00 5.10
CA TYR A 2 -21.70 -5.55 4.90
C TYR A 2 -23.12 -4.93 4.96
N GLU A 3 -24.16 -5.70 5.16
CA GLU A 3 -25.55 -5.22 5.18
C GLU A 3 -25.77 -4.10 6.21
N LYS A 4 -25.13 -4.20 7.38
CA LYS A 4 -25.22 -3.19 8.44
C LYS A 4 -24.63 -1.84 8.03
N ILE A 5 -23.64 -1.83 7.16
CA ILE A 5 -22.94 -0.62 6.73
C ILE A 5 -23.81 0.19 5.77
N PHE A 6 -24.62 -0.51 4.96
CA PHE A 6 -25.53 0.12 4.01
C PHE A 6 -26.94 0.33 4.60
N SER A 7 -27.22 -0.20 5.81
CA SER A 7 -28.51 -0.01 6.45
C SER A 7 -28.73 1.45 6.84
N GLY A 8 -29.79 2.06 6.32
CA GLY A 8 -30.13 3.46 6.59
C GLY A 8 -29.57 4.48 5.60
N VAL A 9 -28.88 4.01 4.55
CA VAL A 9 -28.42 4.88 3.46
C VAL A 9 -29.41 4.76 2.29
N GLU A 10 -29.96 5.88 1.81
CA GLU A 10 -30.87 5.87 0.67
C GLU A 10 -30.10 5.53 -0.64
N ASP A 11 -30.72 4.78 -1.54
CA ASP A 11 -30.11 4.37 -2.83
C ASP A 11 -29.57 5.55 -3.64
N LYS A 12 -30.19 6.72 -3.51
CA LYS A 12 -29.75 7.96 -4.18
C LYS A 12 -28.41 8.50 -3.66
N GLU A 13 -28.04 8.17 -2.43
CA GLU A 13 -26.80 8.57 -1.77
C GLU A 13 -25.66 7.60 -2.03
N LEU A 14 -25.96 6.39 -2.55
CA LEU A 14 -24.97 5.35 -2.84
C LEU A 14 -24.21 5.63 -4.14
N HIS A 15 -23.60 6.80 -4.25
CA HIS A 15 -22.60 7.04 -5.28
C HIS A 15 -21.26 6.37 -4.93
N ARG A 16 -20.39 6.18 -5.94
CA ARG A 16 -19.10 5.49 -5.81
C ARG A 16 -18.31 5.92 -4.55
N GLY A 17 -18.09 7.21 -4.39
CA GLY A 17 -17.29 7.72 -3.27
C GLY A 17 -17.91 7.40 -1.91
N ARG A 18 -19.24 7.37 -1.79
CA ARG A 18 -19.90 6.99 -0.54
C ARG A 18 -19.78 5.50 -0.24
N ILE A 19 -19.88 4.66 -1.25
CA ILE A 19 -19.67 3.21 -1.11
C ILE A 19 -18.24 2.92 -0.66
N GLU A 20 -17.25 3.52 -1.30
CA GLU A 20 -15.83 3.40 -0.91
C GLU A 20 -15.60 3.86 0.52
N GLN A 21 -16.18 5.00 0.91
CA GLN A 21 -16.09 5.51 2.29
C GLN A 21 -16.66 4.54 3.31
N LEU A 22 -17.86 4.02 3.08
CA LEU A 22 -18.53 3.08 3.99
C LEU A 22 -17.74 1.77 4.12
N LEU A 23 -17.23 1.22 3.03
CA LEU A 23 -16.43 0.00 3.05
C LEU A 23 -15.09 0.20 3.75
N ASN A 24 -14.43 1.34 3.54
CA ASN A 24 -13.20 1.69 4.24
C ASN A 24 -13.44 1.90 5.74
N LEU A 25 -14.55 2.54 6.11
CA LEU A 25 -14.91 2.71 7.52
C LEU A 25 -15.09 1.35 8.21
N ALA A 26 -15.79 0.40 7.56
CA ALA A 26 -15.94 -0.95 8.09
C ALA A 26 -14.58 -1.65 8.30
N GLN A 27 -13.65 -1.45 7.39
CA GLN A 27 -12.30 -1.99 7.52
C GLN A 27 -11.57 -1.41 8.73
N TYR A 28 -11.71 -0.12 8.96
CA TYR A 28 -11.11 0.55 10.13
C TYR A 28 -11.75 0.10 11.45
N GLU A 29 -13.06 -0.12 11.47
CA GLU A 29 -13.78 -0.67 12.64
C GLU A 29 -13.34 -2.11 12.94
N ASP A 30 -13.21 -2.95 11.93
CA ASP A 30 -12.67 -4.30 12.06
C ASP A 30 -11.23 -4.27 12.62
N PHE A 31 -10.39 -3.36 12.12
CA PHE A 31 -9.02 -3.19 12.60
C PHE A 31 -8.99 -2.74 14.07
N ALA A 32 -9.81 -1.76 14.45
CA ALA A 32 -9.89 -1.29 15.84
C ALA A 32 -10.36 -2.40 16.79
N SER A 33 -11.32 -3.22 16.34
CA SER A 33 -11.79 -4.39 17.08
C SER A 33 -10.67 -5.43 17.27
N LEU A 34 -9.93 -5.76 16.22
CA LEU A 34 -8.76 -6.65 16.32
C LEU A 34 -7.73 -6.12 17.31
N TYR A 35 -7.45 -4.82 17.25
CA TYR A 35 -6.49 -4.16 18.16
C TYR A 35 -6.91 -4.26 19.62
N GLN A 36 -8.20 -4.12 19.92
CA GLN A 36 -8.74 -4.21 21.27
C GLN A 36 -8.46 -5.57 21.91
N PHE A 37 -8.63 -6.67 21.16
CA PHE A 37 -8.44 -8.04 21.66
C PHE A 37 -7.02 -8.58 21.48
N ALA A 38 -6.15 -7.84 20.81
CA ALA A 38 -4.78 -8.27 20.53
C ALA A 38 -3.91 -8.24 21.79
N ASN A 39 -3.02 -9.23 21.92
CA ASN A 39 -1.96 -9.23 22.94
C ASN A 39 -0.84 -8.23 22.56
N MET A 40 0.10 -7.97 23.50
CA MET A 40 1.19 -7.00 23.32
C MET A 40 2.01 -7.22 22.04
N LYS A 41 2.28 -8.46 21.65
CA LYS A 41 3.06 -8.80 20.46
C LYS A 41 2.28 -8.52 19.19
N GLN A 42 1.01 -8.90 19.18
CA GLN A 42 0.08 -8.62 18.09
C GLN A 42 -0.16 -7.12 17.92
N ARG A 43 -0.31 -6.36 19.02
CA ARG A 43 -0.46 -4.89 18.96
C ARG A 43 0.74 -4.22 18.30
N ARG A 44 1.96 -4.63 18.58
CA ARG A 44 3.15 -4.10 17.88
C ARG A 44 3.12 -4.34 16.38
N PHE A 45 2.59 -5.48 15.95
CA PHE A 45 2.37 -5.73 14.53
C PHE A 45 1.24 -4.85 13.99
N LEU A 46 0.13 -4.72 14.72
CA LEU A 46 -0.99 -3.88 14.32
C LEU A 46 -0.63 -2.39 14.27
N ASP A 47 0.23 -1.89 15.17
CA ASP A 47 0.79 -0.52 15.08
C ASP A 47 1.54 -0.32 13.76
N LEU A 48 2.30 -1.33 13.32
CA LEU A 48 2.97 -1.30 12.03
C LEU A 48 1.98 -1.32 10.86
N TYR A 49 0.92 -2.12 10.97
CA TYR A 49 -0.12 -2.18 9.95
C TYR A 49 -0.94 -0.90 9.91
N PHE A 50 -1.21 -0.29 11.07
CA PHE A 50 -1.89 1.00 11.18
C PHE A 50 -1.19 2.11 10.38
N MET A 51 0.14 2.09 10.32
CA MET A 51 0.90 3.00 9.48
C MET A 51 0.50 2.94 7.99
N HIS A 52 0.01 1.79 7.49
CA HIS A 52 -0.50 1.68 6.13
C HIS A 52 -1.75 2.54 5.91
N TYR A 53 -2.67 2.54 6.88
CA TYR A 53 -3.87 3.40 6.83
C TYR A 53 -3.51 4.88 6.98
N GLU A 54 -2.64 5.19 7.93
CA GLU A 54 -2.16 6.56 8.18
C GLU A 54 -1.52 7.17 6.92
N ILE A 55 -0.70 6.39 6.21
CA ILE A 55 -0.10 6.80 4.93
C ILE A 55 -1.14 7.09 3.85
N GLY A 56 -2.18 6.27 3.76
CA GLY A 56 -3.29 6.50 2.84
C GLY A 56 -3.93 7.87 3.08
N ILE A 57 -4.16 8.22 4.35
CA ILE A 57 -4.71 9.50 4.75
C ILE A 57 -3.75 10.66 4.43
N VAL A 58 -2.47 10.53 4.77
CA VAL A 58 -1.45 11.55 4.44
C VAL A 58 -1.38 11.80 2.93
N LYS A 59 -1.43 10.73 2.11
CA LYS A 59 -1.46 10.86 0.64
C LYS A 59 -2.71 11.57 0.14
N THR A 60 -3.88 11.28 0.73
CA THR A 60 -5.12 12.01 0.41
C THR A 60 -4.99 13.50 0.74
N CYS A 61 -4.41 13.85 1.89
CA CYS A 61 -4.13 15.26 2.23
C CYS A 61 -3.16 15.90 1.23
N LEU A 62 -2.11 15.21 0.81
CA LEU A 62 -1.17 15.71 -0.21
C LEU A 62 -1.86 15.94 -1.57
N ARG A 63 -2.76 15.05 -2.00
CA ARG A 63 -3.54 15.19 -3.24
C ARG A 63 -4.49 16.38 -3.16
N ASN A 64 -5.17 16.56 -2.04
CA ASN A 64 -6.04 17.71 -1.81
C ASN A 64 -5.25 19.01 -1.81
N GLY A 65 -4.08 19.04 -1.17
CA GLY A 65 -3.15 20.17 -1.21
C GLY A 65 -2.60 20.47 -2.60
N ALA A 66 -2.51 19.44 -3.48
CA ALA A 66 -2.15 19.62 -4.89
C ALA A 66 -3.32 20.05 -5.79
N GLY A 67 -4.49 20.36 -5.23
CA GLY A 67 -5.69 20.75 -5.97
C GLY A 67 -6.49 19.58 -6.58
N ARG A 68 -6.10 18.35 -6.33
CA ARG A 68 -6.89 17.16 -6.69
C ARG A 68 -7.88 16.91 -5.57
N ARG A 69 -9.07 17.47 -5.68
CA ARG A 69 -10.14 17.30 -4.68
C ARG A 69 -10.60 15.85 -4.63
N GLU A 70 -10.02 15.07 -3.76
CA GLU A 70 -10.58 13.78 -3.35
C GLU A 70 -11.59 14.02 -2.23
N ALA A 71 -12.64 13.21 -2.19
CA ALA A 71 -13.58 13.25 -1.08
C ALA A 71 -12.81 12.99 0.23
N ALA A 72 -13.04 13.84 1.24
CA ALA A 72 -12.47 13.61 2.56
C ALA A 72 -12.89 12.22 3.03
N GLN A 73 -11.93 11.42 3.50
CA GLN A 73 -12.27 10.13 4.11
C GLN A 73 -13.13 10.39 5.34
N ASP A 74 -14.30 9.76 5.39
CA ASP A 74 -15.14 9.79 6.58
C ASP A 74 -14.51 8.86 7.63
N LEU A 75 -13.80 9.46 8.56
CA LEU A 75 -13.15 8.75 9.67
C LEU A 75 -13.97 8.81 10.96
N SER A 76 -15.24 9.22 10.92
CA SER A 76 -16.06 9.49 12.10
C SER A 76 -16.08 8.32 13.10
N GLY A 77 -16.23 7.09 12.62
CA GLY A 77 -16.17 5.88 13.46
C GLY A 77 -14.77 5.43 13.88
N PHE A 78 -13.73 5.92 13.20
CA PHE A 78 -12.34 5.55 13.47
C PHE A 78 -11.53 6.66 14.11
N LYS A 79 -12.11 7.87 14.19
CA LYS A 79 -11.42 9.08 14.65
C LYS A 79 -10.81 8.92 16.03
N GLU A 80 -11.56 8.39 17.00
CA GLU A 80 -11.08 8.21 18.37
C GLU A 80 -9.86 7.27 18.42
N PHE A 81 -9.90 6.18 17.65
CA PHE A 81 -8.77 5.26 17.53
C PHE A 81 -7.57 5.96 16.89
N PHE A 82 -7.80 6.69 15.78
CA PHE A 82 -6.76 7.40 15.06
C PHE A 82 -6.09 8.44 15.95
N ASP A 83 -6.84 9.31 16.61
CA ASP A 83 -6.32 10.36 17.49
C ASP A 83 -5.51 9.80 18.66
N ARG A 84 -5.80 8.57 19.09
CA ARG A 84 -5.09 7.90 20.19
C ARG A 84 -3.77 7.26 19.73
N HIS A 85 -3.68 6.81 18.48
CA HIS A 85 -2.57 5.99 18.00
C HIS A 85 -1.70 6.70 16.94
N SER A 86 -2.17 7.83 16.38
CA SER A 86 -1.45 8.64 15.41
C SER A 86 -0.87 9.91 16.03
N SER A 87 0.27 10.34 15.51
CA SER A 87 0.83 11.68 15.77
C SER A 87 0.38 12.71 14.73
N VAL A 88 -0.44 12.32 13.76
CA VAL A 88 -0.93 13.17 12.67
C VAL A 88 -2.20 13.89 13.11
N ASP A 89 -2.22 15.21 13.08
CA ASP A 89 -3.42 16.04 13.34
C ASP A 89 -4.26 16.14 12.08
N LEU A 90 -5.30 15.29 12.00
CA LEU A 90 -6.22 15.27 10.86
C LEU A 90 -7.03 16.55 10.71
N ALA A 91 -7.39 17.20 11.82
CA ALA A 91 -8.17 18.44 11.79
C ALA A 91 -7.34 19.56 11.14
N GLN A 92 -6.06 19.64 11.49
CA GLN A 92 -5.13 20.57 10.87
C GLN A 92 -4.90 20.23 9.39
N LEU A 93 -4.61 18.97 9.05
CA LEU A 93 -4.31 18.57 7.67
C LEU A 93 -5.49 18.73 6.72
N SER A 94 -6.72 18.55 7.21
CA SER A 94 -7.94 18.72 6.40
C SER A 94 -8.16 20.16 5.92
N GLN A 95 -7.55 21.13 6.58
CA GLN A 95 -7.66 22.56 6.25
C GLN A 95 -6.57 23.02 5.28
N CYS A 96 -5.52 22.22 5.07
CA CYS A 96 -4.40 22.53 4.20
C CYS A 96 -4.86 22.61 2.72
N ARG A 97 -4.39 23.65 2.02
CA ARG A 97 -4.72 23.94 0.62
C ARG A 97 -3.54 23.86 -0.33
N SER A 98 -2.36 23.58 0.20
CA SER A 98 -1.13 23.40 -0.58
C SER A 98 -0.30 22.25 0.00
N ILE A 99 0.58 21.67 -0.83
CA ILE A 99 1.54 20.65 -0.40
C ILE A 99 2.43 21.19 0.73
N ASP A 100 2.86 22.45 0.62
CA ASP A 100 3.71 23.11 1.63
C ASP A 100 3.03 23.25 3.00
N GLU A 101 1.73 23.54 3.01
CA GLU A 101 0.93 23.56 4.24
C GLU A 101 0.79 22.16 4.83
N VAL A 102 0.55 21.13 4.00
CA VAL A 102 0.50 19.74 4.47
C VAL A 102 1.84 19.31 5.08
N ILE A 103 2.97 19.63 4.42
CA ILE A 103 4.30 19.33 4.96
C ILE A 103 4.49 20.02 6.32
N SER A 104 4.10 21.30 6.42
CA SER A 104 4.22 22.06 7.67
C SER A 104 3.32 21.49 8.78
N GLY A 105 2.12 21.04 8.47
CA GLY A 105 1.18 20.38 9.39
C GLY A 105 1.65 19.00 9.87
N LEU A 106 2.57 18.37 9.15
CA LEU A 106 3.18 17.09 9.53
C LEU A 106 4.39 17.24 10.48
N LYS A 107 4.74 18.47 10.91
CA LYS A 107 5.85 18.73 11.82
C LYS A 107 5.66 17.95 13.13
N GLY A 108 6.72 17.25 13.54
CA GLY A 108 6.67 16.37 14.73
C GLY A 108 6.29 14.92 14.43
N THR A 109 5.86 14.62 13.21
CA THR A 109 5.61 13.24 12.76
C THR A 109 6.81 12.67 12.01
N ILE A 110 6.80 11.35 11.79
CA ILE A 110 7.84 10.67 11.00
C ILE A 110 7.83 11.07 9.53
N TYR A 111 6.72 11.60 9.02
CA TYR A 111 6.52 12.02 7.63
C TYR A 111 7.19 13.35 7.31
N TYR A 112 7.42 14.18 8.32
CA TYR A 112 7.94 15.54 8.13
C TYR A 112 9.33 15.55 7.48
N SER A 113 10.29 14.82 8.06
CA SER A 113 11.69 14.89 7.63
C SER A 113 11.92 14.57 6.15
N PRO A 114 11.37 13.46 5.57
CA PRO A 114 11.55 13.17 4.15
C PRO A 114 10.85 14.18 3.24
N LEU A 115 9.67 14.68 3.61
CA LEU A 115 8.93 15.66 2.82
C LEU A 115 9.57 17.05 2.88
N GLU A 116 10.03 17.47 4.05
CA GLU A 116 10.77 18.72 4.22
C GLU A 116 12.07 18.75 3.40
N SER A 117 12.78 17.61 3.35
CA SER A 117 13.97 17.49 2.50
C SER A 117 13.65 17.71 1.01
N LEU A 118 12.49 17.23 0.52
CA LEU A 118 12.04 17.48 -0.84
C LEU A 118 11.69 18.97 -1.04
N ARG A 119 11.02 19.59 -0.06
CA ARG A 119 10.67 21.02 -0.11
C ARG A 119 11.91 21.90 -0.21
N GLN A 120 12.91 21.66 0.63
CA GLN A 120 14.17 22.39 0.62
C GLN A 120 14.94 22.29 -0.71
N LYS A 121 14.76 21.18 -1.43
CA LYS A 121 15.37 20.96 -2.76
C LYS A 121 14.51 21.51 -3.91
N GLY A 122 13.35 22.10 -3.64
CA GLY A 122 12.41 22.52 -4.67
C GLY A 122 11.76 21.36 -5.45
N GLN A 123 11.73 20.16 -4.85
CA GLN A 123 11.23 18.92 -5.45
C GLN A 123 9.92 18.42 -4.82
N ALA A 124 9.29 19.23 -3.97
CA ALA A 124 8.04 18.86 -3.28
C ALA A 124 6.82 18.97 -4.22
N VAL A 125 6.77 18.12 -5.23
CA VAL A 125 5.60 17.90 -6.08
C VAL A 125 4.88 16.63 -5.68
N LEU A 126 3.59 16.50 -6.01
CA LEU A 126 2.77 15.38 -5.55
C LEU A 126 3.40 14.01 -5.79
N PRO A 127 3.91 13.64 -6.99
CA PRO A 127 4.47 12.30 -7.21
C PRO A 127 5.70 12.01 -6.34
N THR A 128 6.59 13.00 -6.14
CA THR A 128 7.79 12.81 -5.32
C THR A 128 7.45 12.70 -3.83
N CYS A 129 6.43 13.46 -3.37
CA CYS A 129 5.95 13.39 -2.00
C CYS A 129 5.31 12.02 -1.72
N GLU A 130 4.43 11.53 -2.60
CA GLU A 130 3.82 10.20 -2.46
C GLU A 130 4.88 9.10 -2.45
N THR A 131 5.85 9.16 -3.35
CA THR A 131 6.97 8.21 -3.38
C THR A 131 7.78 8.24 -2.09
N ALA A 132 8.08 9.43 -1.55
CA ALA A 132 8.84 9.56 -0.31
C ALA A 132 8.10 8.94 0.88
N VAL A 133 6.78 9.12 0.96
CA VAL A 133 5.93 8.56 2.01
C VAL A 133 5.85 7.02 1.88
N ASP A 134 5.70 6.49 0.67
CA ASP A 134 5.73 5.05 0.41
C ASP A 134 7.09 4.43 0.76
N MET A 135 8.21 5.08 0.40
CA MET A 135 9.55 4.61 0.75
C MET A 135 9.79 4.63 2.26
N LEU A 136 9.26 5.62 2.98
CA LEU A 136 9.30 5.66 4.44
C LEU A 136 8.58 4.45 5.02
N TYR A 137 7.38 4.13 4.52
CA TYR A 137 6.62 2.96 4.96
C TYR A 137 7.40 1.66 4.79
N PHE A 138 7.87 1.37 3.58
CA PHE A 138 8.58 0.13 3.31
C PHE A 138 9.84 -0.04 4.17
N LYS A 139 10.63 1.04 4.33
CA LYS A 139 11.81 1.03 5.19
C LYS A 139 11.45 0.82 6.66
N THR A 140 10.37 1.44 7.14
CA THR A 140 9.92 1.34 8.53
C THR A 140 9.40 -0.07 8.81
N VAL A 141 8.54 -0.61 7.96
CA VAL A 141 8.03 -1.99 8.06
C VAL A 141 9.17 -3.00 8.13
N TRP A 142 10.14 -2.87 7.22
CA TRP A 142 11.27 -3.78 7.18
C TRP A 142 12.13 -3.70 8.45
N LYS A 143 12.44 -2.49 8.91
CA LYS A 143 13.23 -2.25 10.13
C LYS A 143 12.52 -2.77 11.39
N ILE A 144 11.23 -2.51 11.53
CA ILE A 144 10.44 -2.92 12.69
C ILE A 144 10.30 -4.45 12.73
N LYS A 145 10.05 -5.08 11.59
CA LYS A 145 10.04 -6.53 11.45
C LYS A 145 11.36 -7.15 11.94
N GLU A 146 12.49 -6.58 11.52
CA GLU A 146 13.80 -7.06 11.96
C GLU A 146 14.02 -6.93 13.46
N LYS A 147 13.53 -5.86 14.06
CA LYS A 147 13.74 -5.53 15.48
C LYS A 147 12.85 -6.33 16.43
N TYR A 148 11.58 -6.55 16.06
CA TYR A 148 10.57 -7.03 17.01
C TYR A 148 10.06 -8.45 16.75
N LEU A 149 10.33 -9.01 15.57
CA LEU A 149 9.89 -10.35 15.23
C LEU A 149 11.05 -11.34 15.26
N SER A 150 10.74 -12.58 15.59
CA SER A 150 11.70 -13.69 15.65
C SER A 150 11.06 -14.99 15.17
N GLY A 151 11.88 -16.02 14.99
CA GLY A 151 11.40 -17.37 14.66
C GLY A 151 10.61 -17.46 13.37
N GLN A 152 9.52 -18.23 13.40
CA GLN A 152 8.69 -18.49 12.21
C GLN A 152 7.91 -17.25 11.76
N GLU A 153 7.35 -16.47 12.69
CA GLU A 153 6.63 -15.23 12.33
C GLU A 153 7.49 -14.25 11.55
N LYS A 154 8.76 -14.06 11.95
CA LYS A 154 9.70 -13.22 11.21
C LYS A 154 9.90 -13.72 9.79
N LYS A 155 10.04 -15.05 9.61
CA LYS A 155 10.19 -15.67 8.28
C LYS A 155 8.95 -15.45 7.44
N ASP A 156 7.76 -15.68 7.99
CA ASP A 156 6.49 -15.55 7.29
C ASP A 156 6.21 -14.11 6.87
N LEU A 157 6.37 -13.15 7.79
CA LEU A 157 6.20 -11.74 7.45
C LEU A 157 7.30 -11.21 6.52
N THR A 158 8.51 -11.80 6.56
CA THR A 158 9.55 -11.51 5.56
C THR A 158 9.12 -11.96 4.17
N GLN A 159 8.51 -13.15 4.06
CA GLN A 159 7.97 -13.63 2.79
C GLN A 159 6.83 -12.73 2.29
N CYS A 160 5.86 -12.39 3.14
CA CYS A 160 4.74 -11.53 2.76
C CYS A 160 5.20 -10.15 2.28
N PHE A 161 5.91 -9.42 3.12
CA PHE A 161 6.34 -8.05 2.81
C PHE A 161 7.38 -8.00 1.70
N GLY A 162 8.34 -8.92 1.71
CA GLY A 162 9.39 -8.98 0.70
C GLY A 162 8.83 -9.31 -0.69
N THR A 163 7.92 -10.29 -0.79
CA THR A 163 7.22 -10.60 -2.04
C THR A 163 6.41 -9.40 -2.53
N ARG A 164 5.66 -8.74 -1.63
CA ARG A 164 4.89 -7.53 -2.00
C ARG A 164 5.81 -6.43 -2.55
N MET A 165 6.97 -6.18 -1.93
CA MET A 165 7.94 -5.19 -2.40
C MET A 165 8.55 -5.57 -3.76
N ASP A 166 8.90 -6.84 -3.95
CA ASP A 166 9.40 -7.34 -5.23
C ASP A 166 8.34 -7.18 -6.34
N MET A 167 7.08 -7.54 -6.08
CA MET A 167 5.99 -7.39 -7.05
C MET A 167 5.72 -5.93 -7.39
N LEU A 168 5.77 -5.02 -6.42
CA LEU A 168 5.65 -3.58 -6.67
C LEU A 168 6.80 -3.07 -7.53
N ASN A 169 8.03 -3.47 -7.25
CA ASN A 169 9.19 -3.09 -8.06
C ASN A 169 9.04 -3.57 -9.52
N LEU A 170 8.61 -4.81 -9.74
CA LEU A 170 8.36 -5.33 -11.09
C LEU A 170 7.27 -4.54 -11.82
N GLN A 171 6.15 -4.25 -11.14
CA GLN A 171 5.05 -3.47 -11.73
C GLN A 171 5.50 -2.04 -12.07
N TRP A 172 6.26 -1.38 -11.20
CA TRP A 172 6.75 -0.02 -11.44
C TRP A 172 7.73 0.03 -12.60
N ILE A 173 8.69 -0.91 -12.68
CA ILE A 173 9.63 -1.00 -13.81
C ILE A 173 8.87 -1.21 -15.12
N CYS A 174 7.92 -2.16 -15.14
CA CYS A 174 7.14 -2.43 -16.35
C CYS A 174 6.28 -1.24 -16.77
N ARG A 175 5.62 -0.55 -15.83
CA ARG A 175 4.85 0.67 -16.12
C ARG A 175 5.75 1.79 -16.63
N ALA A 176 6.91 1.99 -15.99
CA ALA A 176 7.88 3.00 -16.40
C ALA A 176 8.38 2.79 -17.84
N LYS A 177 8.65 1.54 -18.24
CA LYS A 177 9.06 1.19 -19.60
C LYS A 177 7.92 1.22 -20.60
N LYS A 178 6.75 0.68 -20.24
CA LYS A 178 5.61 0.51 -21.18
C LYS A 178 4.90 1.82 -21.50
N TYR A 179 4.69 2.67 -20.48
CA TYR A 179 3.81 3.83 -20.63
C TYR A 179 4.55 5.18 -20.57
N TYR A 180 5.66 5.24 -19.86
CA TYR A 180 6.34 6.50 -19.60
C TYR A 180 7.71 6.61 -20.26
N HIS A 181 8.27 5.50 -20.76
CA HIS A 181 9.59 5.42 -21.39
C HIS A 181 10.69 6.10 -20.55
N LEU A 182 10.62 5.92 -19.22
CA LEU A 182 11.55 6.58 -18.30
C LEU A 182 12.97 6.06 -18.45
N PRO A 183 13.99 6.94 -18.31
CA PRO A 183 15.38 6.54 -18.29
C PRO A 183 15.73 5.77 -17.01
N GLU A 184 16.82 4.99 -17.07
CA GLU A 184 17.30 4.14 -15.96
C GLU A 184 17.34 4.88 -14.61
N GLY A 185 17.90 6.10 -14.59
CA GLY A 185 18.05 6.89 -13.34
C GLY A 185 16.73 7.22 -12.66
N GLU A 186 15.69 7.55 -13.43
CA GLU A 186 14.37 7.84 -12.89
C GLU A 186 13.67 6.58 -12.38
N ILE A 187 13.84 5.45 -13.09
CA ILE A 187 13.33 4.14 -12.63
C ILE A 187 14.01 3.78 -11.30
N TYR A 188 15.30 3.96 -11.18
CA TYR A 188 16.04 3.69 -9.94
C TYR A 188 15.56 4.54 -8.75
N ALA A 189 15.18 5.78 -8.99
CA ALA A 189 14.71 6.69 -7.95
C ALA A 189 13.38 6.24 -7.33
N MET A 190 12.56 5.48 -8.08
CA MET A 190 11.25 5.00 -7.62
C MET A 190 11.27 3.57 -7.05
N ILE A 191 12.35 2.81 -7.22
CA ILE A 191 12.44 1.42 -6.75
C ILE A 191 12.58 1.36 -5.24
N ILE A 192 11.81 0.48 -4.62
CA ILE A 192 11.97 0.15 -3.20
C ILE A 192 13.33 -0.54 -3.02
N PRO A 193 14.24 0.03 -2.17
CA PRO A 193 15.60 -0.49 -2.01
C PRO A 193 15.68 -1.75 -1.13
N ILE A 194 14.61 -2.50 -1.09
CA ILE A 194 14.42 -3.74 -0.34
C ILE A 194 13.90 -4.78 -1.31
N SER A 195 14.54 -5.92 -1.37
CA SER A 195 14.12 -7.04 -2.21
C SER A 195 14.29 -8.36 -1.46
N LEU A 196 13.48 -9.33 -1.80
CA LEU A 196 13.50 -10.67 -1.20
C LEU A 196 14.19 -11.67 -2.13
N HIS A 197 13.64 -11.86 -3.32
CA HIS A 197 14.11 -12.82 -4.31
C HIS A 197 14.68 -12.15 -5.56
N LEU A 198 14.37 -10.89 -5.81
CA LEU A 198 15.00 -10.12 -6.90
C LEU A 198 16.40 -9.69 -6.50
N LYS A 199 17.41 -10.07 -7.29
CA LYS A 199 18.78 -9.61 -7.09
C LYS A 199 18.91 -8.17 -7.58
N LYS A 200 19.80 -7.40 -6.95
CA LYS A 200 20.11 -6.03 -7.39
C LYS A 200 20.54 -5.96 -8.86
N THR A 201 21.28 -6.99 -9.32
CA THR A 201 21.71 -7.11 -10.71
C THR A 201 20.55 -7.32 -11.67
N GLU A 202 19.53 -8.10 -11.27
CA GLU A 202 18.32 -8.32 -12.06
C GLU A 202 17.48 -7.04 -12.16
N ILE A 203 17.26 -6.36 -11.03
CA ILE A 203 16.58 -5.05 -11.00
C ILE A 203 17.29 -4.04 -11.90
N ARG A 204 18.64 -4.03 -11.86
CA ARG A 204 19.43 -3.15 -12.70
C ARG A 204 19.25 -3.48 -14.18
N ALA A 205 19.36 -4.74 -14.56
CA ALA A 205 19.15 -5.17 -15.93
C ALA A 205 17.75 -4.81 -16.45
N MET A 206 16.70 -4.99 -15.61
CA MET A 206 15.33 -4.60 -15.95
C MET A 206 15.20 -3.07 -16.13
N ALA A 207 15.84 -2.27 -15.29
CA ALA A 207 15.83 -0.81 -15.43
C ALA A 207 16.59 -0.32 -16.67
N GLN A 208 17.63 -1.06 -17.10
CA GLN A 208 18.42 -0.79 -18.30
C GLN A 208 17.79 -1.32 -19.59
N ALA A 209 16.79 -2.21 -19.51
CA ALA A 209 16.12 -2.77 -20.66
C ALA A 209 15.58 -1.68 -21.60
N GLU A 210 15.66 -1.92 -22.90
CA GLU A 210 15.18 -0.96 -23.91
C GLU A 210 13.66 -0.84 -23.92
N ASP A 211 12.97 -1.97 -23.71
CA ASP A 211 11.53 -2.05 -23.75
C ASP A 211 10.95 -3.00 -22.69
N VAL A 212 9.62 -3.07 -22.60
CA VAL A 212 8.93 -3.92 -21.65
C VAL A 212 9.06 -5.41 -21.97
N GLU A 213 9.27 -5.79 -23.22
CA GLU A 213 9.39 -7.20 -23.63
C GLU A 213 10.72 -7.79 -23.09
N GLN A 214 11.80 -7.00 -23.13
CA GLN A 214 13.05 -7.37 -22.48
C GLN A 214 12.88 -7.50 -20.96
N VAL A 215 12.12 -6.61 -20.34
CA VAL A 215 11.78 -6.74 -18.91
C VAL A 215 11.06 -8.06 -18.63
N TYR A 216 10.07 -8.43 -19.45
CA TYR A 216 9.36 -9.71 -19.30
C TYR A 216 10.29 -10.92 -19.47
N ALA A 217 11.22 -10.85 -20.41
CA ALA A 217 12.22 -11.91 -20.57
C ALA A 217 13.13 -12.05 -19.32
N LEU A 218 13.53 -10.95 -18.73
CA LEU A 218 14.32 -10.94 -17.48
C LEU A 218 13.49 -11.47 -16.29
N ILE A 219 12.21 -11.13 -16.19
CA ILE A 219 11.30 -11.66 -15.16
C ILE A 219 11.17 -13.18 -15.30
N ARG A 220 10.94 -13.71 -16.50
CA ARG A 220 10.87 -15.16 -16.75
C ARG A 220 12.16 -15.89 -16.34
N ASN A 221 13.31 -15.26 -16.45
CA ASN A 221 14.60 -15.82 -16.05
C ASN A 221 14.93 -15.60 -14.56
N SER A 222 14.14 -14.80 -13.83
CA SER A 222 14.32 -14.55 -12.41
C SER A 222 13.77 -15.69 -11.54
N TRP A 223 13.93 -15.57 -10.22
CA TRP A 223 13.31 -16.50 -9.27
C TRP A 223 11.79 -16.59 -9.46
N TYR A 224 11.14 -15.47 -9.79
CA TYR A 224 9.70 -15.39 -9.99
C TYR A 224 9.21 -16.03 -11.29
N GLY A 225 10.08 -16.23 -12.28
CA GLY A 225 9.76 -16.99 -13.49
C GLY A 225 9.46 -18.47 -13.24
N ARG A 226 9.81 -19.01 -12.06
CA ARG A 226 9.45 -20.37 -11.62
C ARG A 226 8.04 -20.46 -11.04
N LEU A 227 7.40 -19.32 -10.84
CA LEU A 227 6.02 -19.17 -10.38
C LEU A 227 5.14 -18.74 -11.56
N ASP A 228 3.98 -18.20 -11.26
CA ASP A 228 2.98 -17.79 -12.25
C ASP A 228 3.46 -16.68 -13.20
N LEU A 229 4.57 -15.99 -12.90
CA LEU A 229 5.22 -15.01 -13.78
C LEU A 229 6.05 -15.64 -14.91
N GLY A 230 6.21 -16.96 -14.96
CA GLY A 230 6.89 -17.65 -16.06
C GLY A 230 6.13 -17.63 -17.37
N ASN A 231 4.82 -17.51 -17.33
CA ASN A 231 3.92 -17.61 -18.48
C ASN A 231 3.40 -16.26 -18.98
N LEU A 232 4.13 -15.16 -18.69
CA LEU A 232 3.75 -13.82 -19.14
C LEU A 232 3.71 -13.75 -20.67
N GLU A 233 2.53 -13.45 -21.20
CA GLU A 233 2.32 -13.25 -22.63
C GLU A 233 2.67 -11.82 -23.05
N LYS A 234 2.97 -11.66 -24.35
CA LYS A 234 3.26 -10.35 -24.93
C LYS A 234 2.07 -9.40 -24.77
N GLY A 235 2.32 -8.23 -24.18
CA GLY A 235 1.30 -7.21 -23.95
C GLY A 235 0.43 -7.42 -22.71
N GLN A 236 0.57 -8.53 -21.98
CA GLN A 236 -0.18 -8.80 -20.74
C GLN A 236 0.17 -7.77 -19.67
N SER A 237 -0.80 -7.41 -18.83
CA SER A 237 -0.55 -6.63 -17.60
C SER A 237 0.05 -7.52 -16.53
N LEU A 238 1.04 -6.99 -15.79
CA LEU A 238 1.62 -7.67 -14.62
C LEU A 238 0.76 -7.61 -13.37
N GLU A 239 -0.31 -6.84 -13.38
CA GLU A 239 -1.09 -6.58 -12.17
C GLU A 239 -1.70 -7.84 -11.58
N GLU A 240 -2.41 -8.61 -12.41
CA GLU A 240 -3.07 -9.83 -11.94
C GLU A 240 -2.07 -10.95 -11.60
N PRO A 241 -1.09 -11.29 -12.45
CA PRO A 241 -0.08 -12.29 -12.09
C PRO A 241 0.71 -11.94 -10.81
N CYS A 242 1.11 -10.70 -10.63
CA CYS A 242 1.77 -10.26 -9.39
C CYS A 242 0.86 -10.40 -8.17
N ARG A 243 -0.43 -10.14 -8.34
CA ARG A 243 -1.44 -10.27 -7.30
C ARG A 243 -1.63 -11.73 -6.90
N GLU A 244 -1.72 -12.65 -7.86
CA GLU A 244 -1.81 -14.09 -7.61
C GLU A 244 -0.61 -14.62 -6.82
N VAL A 245 0.59 -14.15 -7.15
CA VAL A 245 1.81 -14.49 -6.37
C VAL A 245 1.69 -14.02 -4.92
N ILE A 246 1.22 -12.79 -4.69
CA ILE A 246 1.05 -12.25 -3.34
C ILE A 246 -0.04 -13.04 -2.60
N ASP A 247 -1.22 -13.22 -3.19
CA ASP A 247 -2.35 -13.95 -2.61
C ASP A 247 -1.90 -15.35 -2.13
N ARG A 248 -1.17 -16.07 -2.97
CA ARG A 248 -0.62 -17.40 -2.65
C ARG A 248 0.32 -17.39 -1.44
N ILE A 249 1.22 -16.41 -1.33
CA ILE A 249 2.14 -16.30 -0.20
C ILE A 249 1.36 -16.00 1.10
N TYR A 250 0.39 -15.10 1.05
CA TYR A 250 -0.44 -14.77 2.21
C TYR A 250 -1.32 -15.95 2.65
N GLU A 251 -1.87 -16.72 1.73
CA GLU A 251 -2.59 -17.96 2.05
C GLU A 251 -1.69 -18.99 2.73
N LEU A 252 -0.49 -19.23 2.20
CA LEU A 252 0.44 -20.21 2.76
C LEU A 252 0.91 -19.82 4.16
N THR A 253 1.08 -18.53 4.44
CA THR A 253 1.52 -18.04 5.75
C THR A 253 0.38 -18.03 6.77
N SER A 254 -0.88 -17.85 6.35
CA SER A 254 -2.05 -17.84 7.23
C SER A 254 -2.36 -19.21 7.85
N ARG A 255 -1.89 -20.31 7.25
CA ARG A 255 -2.24 -21.69 7.67
C ARG A 255 -1.32 -22.27 8.74
N LYS A 256 -0.25 -21.55 9.13
CA LYS A 256 0.82 -22.14 9.95
C LYS A 256 0.55 -22.07 11.46
N GLU A 257 0.32 -20.89 11.99
CA GLU A 257 0.14 -20.65 13.44
C GLU A 257 -1.08 -19.76 13.70
N PRO A 258 -2.19 -20.29 14.25
CA PRO A 258 -3.49 -19.59 14.32
C PRO A 258 -3.50 -18.24 15.06
N TYR A 259 -2.61 -18.05 16.03
CA TYR A 259 -2.56 -16.81 16.84
C TYR A 259 -1.37 -15.92 16.52
N SER A 260 -0.71 -16.15 15.40
CA SER A 260 0.48 -15.42 15.00
C SER A 260 0.14 -14.07 14.35
N ALA A 261 1.11 -13.14 14.34
CA ALA A 261 1.01 -11.91 13.57
C ALA A 261 0.86 -12.18 12.06
N SER A 262 1.32 -13.34 11.56
CA SER A 262 1.18 -13.75 10.17
C SER A 262 -0.29 -13.97 9.78
N VAL A 263 -1.10 -14.55 10.67
CA VAL A 263 -2.54 -14.74 10.45
C VAL A 263 -3.25 -13.39 10.44
N LEU A 264 -2.93 -12.49 11.38
CA LEU A 264 -3.49 -11.13 11.38
C LEU A 264 -3.13 -10.37 10.10
N ASN A 265 -1.86 -10.48 9.65
CA ASN A 265 -1.41 -9.88 8.40
C ASN A 265 -2.20 -10.39 7.19
N SER A 266 -2.39 -11.71 7.11
CA SER A 266 -3.15 -12.30 6.01
C SER A 266 -4.63 -11.94 6.06
N TYR A 267 -5.23 -11.93 7.25
CA TYR A 267 -6.63 -11.51 7.43
C TYR A 267 -6.85 -10.07 6.94
N LEU A 268 -6.02 -9.13 7.39
CA LEU A 268 -6.12 -7.73 6.99
C LEU A 268 -5.91 -7.54 5.49
N TYR A 269 -4.92 -8.24 4.91
CA TYR A 269 -4.68 -8.22 3.49
C TYR A 269 -5.88 -8.73 2.68
N PHE A 270 -6.45 -9.89 3.04
CA PHE A 270 -7.61 -10.44 2.32
C PHE A 270 -8.87 -9.59 2.54
N LYS A 271 -8.99 -8.90 3.67
CA LYS A 271 -10.07 -7.95 3.90
C LYS A 271 -9.98 -6.75 2.96
N GLU A 272 -8.79 -6.18 2.77
CA GLU A 272 -8.54 -5.14 1.77
C GLU A 272 -8.90 -5.64 0.36
N ARG A 273 -8.47 -6.85 0.02
CA ARG A 273 -8.76 -7.48 -1.27
C ARG A 273 -10.25 -7.70 -1.50
N GLU A 274 -10.98 -8.10 -0.47
CA GLU A 274 -12.43 -8.26 -0.53
C GLU A 274 -13.11 -6.93 -0.86
N ILE A 275 -12.73 -5.87 -0.15
CA ILE A 275 -13.25 -4.52 -0.37
C ILE A 275 -12.96 -4.03 -1.80
N GLU A 276 -11.71 -4.16 -2.28
CA GLU A 276 -11.34 -3.82 -3.66
C GLU A 276 -12.20 -4.56 -4.69
N LYS A 277 -12.43 -5.87 -4.48
CA LYS A 277 -13.29 -6.67 -5.36
C LYS A 277 -14.74 -6.18 -5.35
N ILE A 278 -15.29 -5.84 -4.18
CA ILE A 278 -16.64 -5.30 -4.05
C ILE A 278 -16.76 -3.99 -4.83
N ILE A 279 -15.84 -3.05 -4.62
CA ILE A 279 -15.82 -1.76 -5.30
C ILE A 279 -15.75 -1.97 -6.82
N THR A 280 -14.80 -2.79 -7.29
CA THR A 280 -14.63 -3.07 -8.71
C THR A 280 -15.87 -3.74 -9.33
N THR A 281 -16.53 -4.65 -8.59
CA THR A 281 -17.75 -5.33 -9.06
C THR A 281 -18.91 -4.35 -9.18
N ILE A 282 -19.09 -3.47 -8.20
CA ILE A 282 -20.11 -2.43 -8.24
C ILE A 282 -19.90 -1.50 -9.44
N GLU A 283 -18.64 -1.13 -9.72
CA GLU A 283 -18.28 -0.32 -10.87
C GLU A 283 -18.64 -1.03 -12.19
N ARG A 284 -18.28 -2.30 -12.33
CA ARG A 284 -18.61 -3.10 -13.53
C ARG A 284 -20.11 -3.16 -13.77
N ILE A 285 -20.89 -3.44 -12.73
CA ILE A 285 -22.36 -3.48 -12.83
C ILE A 285 -22.91 -2.11 -13.25
N ARG A 286 -22.39 -1.03 -12.69
CA ARG A 286 -22.87 0.33 -12.95
C ARG A 286 -22.55 0.84 -14.34
N TYR A 287 -21.40 0.48 -14.88
CA TYR A 287 -20.95 0.92 -16.20
C TYR A 287 -21.18 -0.11 -17.32
N GLY A 288 -21.76 -1.28 -16.99
CA GLY A 288 -22.09 -2.32 -17.97
C GLY A 288 -20.87 -2.97 -18.62
N VAL A 289 -19.74 -3.06 -17.88
CA VAL A 289 -18.47 -3.63 -18.37
C VAL A 289 -18.19 -4.95 -17.66
#